data_b69d5cd27da6051289d7421579ff5bde
#
_entry.id   b69d5cd27da6051289d7421579ff5bde
#
_cell.length_a   1.000
_cell.length_b   1.000
_cell.length_c   1.000
_cell.angle_alpha   90.00
_cell.angle_beta   90.00
_cell.angle_gamma   90.00
#
_symmetry.space_group_name_H-M   'P 1'
#
loop_
_entity.id
_entity.type
_entity.pdbx_description
1 polymer ?
#
loop_
_entity_poly.entity_id
_entity_poly.type
_entity_poly.pdbx_seq_one_letter_code
_entity_poly.pdbx_strand_id
1 'polypeptide(L)'
;HILLPGLINTHHHFYQTLTRVVPAAQDANLFNWLKTLYPIWAGLTPEDIRISTKTALAELALSGCTTASDHLYLFPNGSRLDDEIFAGREVGLRLHASRGSMSLGESKGGLPPDSVVENEDDILKDSQRLIETYHDPNPGAMTQVVLAPCSPFSVTGDLMRQSAVLAREYGVCLHTHLAETEDEEVFCQEKFGFRPVAYMDVLNWVGSDVWFAHSVHVSQEEIHLYAQTGCGIAHCPTSNMRLASGIAPIFDMLNAGVKVGLGVDGSASNDGSHLLEEARQALMVARLRAALGGASFSGEDVPPLMTARQALEIATRGSAAVLGRVDIGSLVPGKCADFFAVDLNRLDYAGALHDPVAALVFCAPVGADYNVVGGEFIVKDGALVTVDLPQLVEEHNRAAGRLLSEV
;
A
#
# COMPACT_ATOMS: atom_id res chain seq x y z
N HIS A 1 23.81 -0.53 16.89
CA HIS A 1 22.69 -0.43 15.92
C HIS A 1 22.84 -1.46 14.82
N ILE A 2 21.72 -1.95 14.30
CA ILE A 2 21.67 -2.61 13.00
C ILE A 2 21.20 -1.60 11.96
N LEU A 3 21.80 -1.63 10.78
CA LEU A 3 21.46 -0.75 9.67
C LEU A 3 20.96 -1.59 8.50
N LEU A 4 19.80 -1.23 7.96
CA LEU A 4 19.16 -1.91 6.83
C LEU A 4 18.77 -0.91 5.73
N PRO A 5 18.58 -1.39 4.47
CA PRO A 5 17.93 -0.57 3.45
C PRO A 5 16.58 -0.04 3.96
N GLY A 6 16.24 1.17 3.57
CA GLY A 6 14.94 1.74 3.91
C GLY A 6 13.79 0.84 3.48
N LEU A 7 12.79 0.70 4.34
CA LEU A 7 11.57 -0.05 4.05
C LEU A 7 10.75 0.70 2.99
N ILE A 8 9.98 -0.03 2.21
CA ILE A 8 9.21 0.51 1.09
C ILE A 8 7.77 0.01 1.21
N ASN A 9 6.84 0.95 1.33
CA ASN A 9 5.41 0.71 1.39
C ASN A 9 4.81 0.80 -0.02
N THR A 10 4.16 -0.27 -0.50
CA THR A 10 3.64 -0.35 -1.87
C THR A 10 2.15 -0.05 -2.00
N HIS A 11 1.44 0.15 -0.89
CA HIS A 11 0.01 0.44 -0.87
C HIS A 11 -0.43 1.09 0.45
N HIS A 12 -1.15 2.19 0.36
CA HIS A 12 -1.75 2.92 1.47
C HIS A 12 -2.95 3.75 1.00
N HIS A 13 -3.73 4.27 1.95
CA HIS A 13 -4.74 5.32 1.79
C HIS A 13 -4.54 6.34 2.92
N PHE A 14 -3.70 7.35 2.71
CA PHE A 14 -3.26 8.27 3.76
C PHE A 14 -4.43 8.98 4.45
N TYR A 15 -5.47 9.37 3.70
CA TYR A 15 -6.65 10.03 4.25
C TYR A 15 -7.38 9.19 5.30
N GLN A 16 -7.24 7.87 5.28
CA GLN A 16 -7.89 6.98 6.24
C GLN A 16 -7.32 7.08 7.66
N THR A 17 -6.17 7.74 7.86
CA THR A 17 -5.66 8.02 9.21
C THR A 17 -6.65 8.83 10.05
N LEU A 18 -7.52 9.61 9.42
CA LEU A 18 -8.58 10.39 10.07
C LEU A 18 -9.76 9.53 10.57
N THR A 19 -9.86 8.27 10.15
CA THR A 19 -11.00 7.38 10.45
C THR A 19 -10.55 6.05 11.06
N ARG A 20 -9.45 6.06 11.83
CA ARG A 20 -9.03 4.90 12.63
C ARG A 20 -10.09 4.53 13.64
N VAL A 21 -10.28 3.25 13.86
CA VAL A 21 -11.16 2.65 14.89
C VAL A 21 -12.57 3.24 14.96
N VAL A 22 -13.15 3.66 13.84
CA VAL A 22 -14.56 4.15 13.80
C VAL A 22 -15.48 3.04 14.31
N PRO A 23 -16.29 3.26 15.40
CA PRO A 23 -17.01 2.18 16.04
C PRO A 23 -17.94 1.39 15.12
N ALA A 24 -18.64 2.06 14.20
CA ALA A 24 -19.57 1.42 13.27
C ALA A 24 -18.87 0.57 12.18
N ALA A 25 -17.55 0.73 11.99
CA ALA A 25 -16.76 0.01 10.99
C ALA A 25 -15.87 -1.09 11.57
N GLN A 26 -15.80 -1.24 12.90
CA GLN A 26 -14.85 -2.17 13.55
C GLN A 26 -15.10 -3.64 13.21
N ASP A 27 -16.35 -4.06 13.14
CA ASP A 27 -16.75 -5.45 12.94
C ASP A 27 -17.36 -5.71 11.56
N ALA A 28 -17.15 -4.79 10.60
CA ALA A 28 -17.71 -4.86 9.26
C ALA A 28 -16.79 -5.61 8.29
N ASN A 29 -17.37 -6.41 7.39
CA ASN A 29 -16.67 -6.89 6.20
C ASN A 29 -16.47 -5.75 5.19
N LEU A 30 -15.64 -5.95 4.16
CA LEU A 30 -15.21 -4.91 3.21
C LEU A 30 -16.37 -4.03 2.69
N PHE A 31 -17.44 -4.61 2.14
CA PHE A 31 -18.52 -3.82 1.55
C PHE A 31 -19.33 -3.03 2.58
N ASN A 32 -19.58 -3.59 3.75
CA ASN A 32 -20.27 -2.86 4.83
C ASN A 32 -19.36 -1.80 5.44
N TRP A 33 -18.06 -2.06 5.53
CA TRP A 33 -17.03 -1.12 5.95
C TRP A 33 -16.97 0.08 4.98
N LEU A 34 -16.94 -0.15 3.66
CA LEU A 34 -16.98 0.90 2.63
C LEU A 34 -18.26 1.74 2.72
N LYS A 35 -19.44 1.10 2.82
CA LYS A 35 -20.74 1.79 2.97
C LYS A 35 -20.79 2.68 4.21
N THR A 36 -20.14 2.28 5.28
CA THR A 36 -20.05 3.06 6.52
C THR A 36 -19.12 4.26 6.37
N LEU A 37 -17.98 4.10 5.68
CA LEU A 37 -16.94 5.11 5.65
C LEU A 37 -17.03 6.08 4.47
N TYR A 38 -17.58 5.69 3.32
CA TYR A 38 -17.75 6.60 2.18
C TYR A 38 -18.49 7.91 2.52
N PRO A 39 -19.61 7.90 3.27
CA PRO A 39 -20.29 9.14 3.69
C PRO A 39 -19.38 10.04 4.54
N ILE A 40 -18.54 9.45 5.41
CA ILE A 40 -17.59 10.20 6.22
C ILE A 40 -16.51 10.80 5.32
N TRP A 41 -15.92 10.02 4.42
CA TRP A 41 -14.88 10.47 3.50
C TRP A 41 -15.38 11.51 2.47
N ALA A 42 -16.68 11.56 2.19
CA ALA A 42 -17.27 12.62 1.38
C ALA A 42 -17.13 14.03 2.01
N GLY A 43 -16.89 14.12 3.32
CA GLY A 43 -16.60 15.35 4.06
C GLY A 43 -15.15 15.82 4.03
N LEU A 44 -14.21 15.06 3.43
CA LEU A 44 -12.79 15.41 3.35
C LEU A 44 -12.58 16.73 2.60
N THR A 45 -11.64 17.53 3.08
CA THR A 45 -11.20 18.80 2.50
C THR A 45 -9.75 18.74 2.05
N PRO A 46 -9.23 19.69 1.26
CA PRO A 46 -7.80 19.77 0.93
C PRO A 46 -6.88 19.76 2.15
N GLU A 47 -7.27 20.40 3.23
CA GLU A 47 -6.48 20.42 4.48
C GLU A 47 -6.48 19.06 5.17
N ASP A 48 -7.59 18.31 5.12
CA ASP A 48 -7.64 16.95 5.65
C ASP A 48 -6.70 16.00 4.88
N ILE A 49 -6.62 16.13 3.56
CA ILE A 49 -5.66 15.38 2.73
C ILE A 49 -4.23 15.72 3.14
N ARG A 50 -3.90 16.99 3.36
CA ARG A 50 -2.55 17.42 3.78
C ARG A 50 -2.18 16.88 5.15
N ILE A 51 -3.05 17.04 6.15
CA ILE A 51 -2.81 16.61 7.53
C ILE A 51 -2.70 15.07 7.59
N SER A 52 -3.60 14.35 6.95
CA SER A 52 -3.58 12.89 6.92
C SER A 52 -2.35 12.33 6.22
N THR A 53 -1.93 12.93 5.10
CA THR A 53 -0.69 12.58 4.40
C THR A 53 0.53 12.74 5.29
N LYS A 54 0.66 13.89 5.98
CA LYS A 54 1.76 14.13 6.92
C LYS A 54 1.77 13.10 8.04
N THR A 55 0.60 12.78 8.59
CA THR A 55 0.47 11.81 9.68
C THR A 55 0.86 10.40 9.24
N ALA A 56 0.37 9.93 8.10
CA ALA A 56 0.71 8.62 7.56
C ALA A 56 2.22 8.50 7.25
N LEU A 57 2.78 9.51 6.58
CA LEU A 57 4.20 9.52 6.24
C LEU A 57 5.10 9.68 7.47
N ALA A 58 4.67 10.42 8.49
CA ALA A 58 5.39 10.54 9.76
C ALA A 58 5.46 9.18 10.49
N GLU A 59 4.35 8.45 10.55
CA GLU A 59 4.29 7.12 11.14
C GLU A 59 5.14 6.10 10.36
N LEU A 60 5.02 6.11 9.02
CA LEU A 60 5.87 5.30 8.14
C LEU A 60 7.36 5.62 8.34
N ALA A 61 7.74 6.91 8.38
CA ALA A 61 9.12 7.32 8.60
C ALA A 61 9.67 6.79 9.93
N LEU A 62 8.89 6.90 11.00
CA LEU A 62 9.26 6.36 12.32
C LEU A 62 9.39 4.84 12.33
N SER A 63 8.71 4.12 11.42
CA SER A 63 8.88 2.68 11.25
C SER A 63 10.11 2.26 10.44
N GLY A 64 10.86 3.22 9.86
CA GLY A 64 12.00 2.97 8.98
C GLY A 64 11.67 2.97 7.49
N CYS A 65 10.47 3.38 7.11
CA CYS A 65 10.07 3.53 5.72
C CYS A 65 10.72 4.76 5.08
N THR A 66 11.23 4.61 3.85
CA THR A 66 11.88 5.67 3.07
C THR A 66 11.12 6.02 1.79
N THR A 67 10.25 5.11 1.35
CA THR A 67 9.45 5.27 0.13
C THR A 67 8.05 4.73 0.37
N ALA A 68 7.02 5.49 0.02
CA ALA A 68 5.63 5.07 0.13
C ALA A 68 4.88 5.28 -1.18
N SER A 69 3.98 4.36 -1.50
CA SER A 69 2.91 4.57 -2.48
C SER A 69 1.61 4.77 -1.74
N ASP A 70 0.89 5.84 -2.08
CA ASP A 70 -0.48 6.07 -1.64
C ASP A 70 -1.46 5.84 -2.78
N HIS A 71 -2.70 5.53 -2.44
CA HIS A 71 -3.80 5.37 -3.38
C HIS A 71 -4.95 6.30 -2.97
N LEU A 72 -4.84 7.57 -3.31
CA LEU A 72 -5.92 8.55 -3.14
C LEU A 72 -6.91 8.42 -4.29
N TYR A 73 -8.14 7.98 -4.00
CA TYR A 73 -9.18 7.75 -5.02
C TYR A 73 -10.49 8.53 -4.77
N LEU A 74 -10.47 9.45 -3.80
CA LEU A 74 -11.59 10.33 -3.45
C LEU A 74 -11.13 11.79 -3.51
N PHE A 75 -11.84 12.63 -4.24
CA PHE A 75 -11.51 14.05 -4.41
C PHE A 75 -12.71 14.97 -4.10
N PRO A 76 -13.34 14.84 -2.90
CA PRO A 76 -14.45 15.70 -2.53
C PRO A 76 -13.97 17.12 -2.19
N ASN A 77 -14.91 18.07 -2.22
CA ASN A 77 -14.75 19.43 -1.71
C ASN A 77 -13.53 20.20 -2.25
N GLY A 78 -13.10 19.87 -3.48
CA GLY A 78 -11.98 20.52 -4.14
C GLY A 78 -10.61 20.00 -3.72
N SER A 79 -10.54 18.89 -2.98
CA SER A 79 -9.28 18.18 -2.70
C SER A 79 -8.65 17.63 -3.99
N ARG A 80 -7.33 17.54 -4.01
CA ARG A 80 -6.55 17.14 -5.18
C ARG A 80 -5.34 16.31 -4.76
N LEU A 81 -4.81 15.50 -5.69
CA LEU A 81 -3.55 14.78 -5.45
C LEU A 81 -2.36 15.74 -5.23
N ASP A 82 -2.47 16.97 -5.73
CA ASP A 82 -1.51 18.06 -5.44
C ASP A 82 -1.32 18.29 -3.94
N ASP A 83 -2.40 18.22 -3.14
CA ASP A 83 -2.37 18.42 -1.69
C ASP A 83 -1.55 17.34 -0.99
N GLU A 84 -1.67 16.09 -1.43
CA GLU A 84 -0.86 14.96 -0.96
C GLU A 84 0.61 15.12 -1.35
N ILE A 85 0.89 15.45 -2.63
CA ILE A 85 2.25 15.62 -3.15
C ILE A 85 2.99 16.73 -2.37
N PHE A 86 2.33 17.86 -2.10
CA PHE A 86 2.93 18.95 -1.32
C PHE A 86 3.21 18.52 0.12
N ALA A 87 2.27 17.86 0.77
CA ALA A 87 2.46 17.35 2.12
C ALA A 87 3.59 16.30 2.19
N GLY A 88 3.68 15.41 1.20
CA GLY A 88 4.75 14.42 1.08
C GLY A 88 6.14 15.05 0.98
N ARG A 89 6.27 16.16 0.23
CA ARG A 89 7.53 16.92 0.13
C ARG A 89 7.95 17.55 1.44
N GLU A 90 6.99 17.98 2.27
CA GLU A 90 7.28 18.56 3.59
C GLU A 90 7.82 17.51 4.57
N VAL A 91 7.32 16.27 4.51
CA VAL A 91 7.82 15.16 5.34
C VAL A 91 9.16 14.64 4.85
N GLY A 92 9.40 14.64 3.53
CA GLY A 92 10.66 14.27 2.91
C GLY A 92 10.83 12.78 2.57
N LEU A 93 9.78 11.97 2.57
CA LEU A 93 9.81 10.61 2.04
C LEU A 93 9.65 10.63 0.51
N ARG A 94 10.17 9.58 -0.17
CA ARG A 94 9.84 9.36 -1.57
C ARG A 94 8.38 8.94 -1.68
N LEU A 95 7.65 9.56 -2.62
CA LEU A 95 6.23 9.32 -2.81
C LEU A 95 5.93 8.84 -4.23
N HIS A 96 5.29 7.70 -4.35
CA HIS A 96 4.55 7.26 -5.52
C HIS A 96 3.08 7.67 -5.31
N ALA A 97 2.74 8.87 -5.79
CA ALA A 97 1.40 9.43 -5.66
C ALA A 97 0.48 8.79 -6.70
N SER A 98 -0.43 7.92 -6.26
CA SER A 98 -1.33 7.25 -7.19
C SER A 98 -2.61 8.06 -7.38
N ARG A 99 -2.82 8.55 -8.62
CA ARG A 99 -4.07 9.15 -9.03
C ARG A 99 -5.13 8.05 -9.13
N GLY A 100 -5.77 7.80 -7.99
CA GLY A 100 -6.92 6.91 -7.89
C GLY A 100 -8.15 7.55 -8.51
N SER A 101 -9.19 6.75 -8.75
CA SER A 101 -10.46 7.27 -9.30
C SER A 101 -11.60 6.30 -9.08
N MET A 102 -12.82 6.85 -9.02
CA MET A 102 -14.07 6.11 -9.08
C MET A 102 -15.02 6.84 -10.04
N SER A 103 -15.69 6.09 -10.95
CA SER A 103 -16.62 6.63 -11.94
C SER A 103 -18.02 6.02 -11.85
N LEU A 104 -18.19 4.94 -11.09
CA LEU A 104 -19.45 4.23 -10.88
C LEU A 104 -19.99 4.52 -9.48
N GLY A 105 -20.90 5.47 -9.36
CA GLY A 105 -21.65 5.73 -8.15
C GLY A 105 -22.88 4.85 -7.99
N GLU A 106 -23.60 5.01 -6.88
CA GLU A 106 -24.82 4.24 -6.54
C GLU A 106 -25.86 4.29 -7.67
N SER A 107 -26.05 5.43 -8.30
CA SER A 107 -27.00 5.59 -9.42
C SER A 107 -26.64 4.77 -10.67
N LYS A 108 -25.37 4.34 -10.77
CA LYS A 108 -24.85 3.51 -11.87
C LYS A 108 -24.53 2.07 -11.43
N GLY A 109 -24.99 1.68 -10.22
CA GLY A 109 -24.79 0.35 -9.65
C GLY A 109 -23.43 0.12 -9.02
N GLY A 110 -22.68 1.17 -8.70
CA GLY A 110 -21.47 1.14 -7.87
C GLY A 110 -21.81 1.22 -6.37
N LEU A 111 -20.79 1.17 -5.53
CA LEU A 111 -20.93 1.27 -4.06
C LEU A 111 -20.80 2.71 -3.52
N PRO A 112 -19.92 3.58 -4.08
CA PRO A 112 -19.71 4.90 -3.51
C PRO A 112 -20.91 5.83 -3.79
N PRO A 113 -21.18 6.80 -2.90
CA PRO A 113 -22.14 7.87 -3.18
C PRO A 113 -21.78 8.60 -4.48
N ASP A 114 -22.78 9.05 -5.24
CA ASP A 114 -22.56 9.78 -6.51
C ASP A 114 -21.76 11.09 -6.31
N SER A 115 -21.75 11.64 -5.09
CA SER A 115 -21.00 12.87 -4.75
C SER A 115 -19.47 12.69 -4.71
N VAL A 116 -18.98 11.46 -4.66
CA VAL A 116 -17.54 11.16 -4.58
C VAL A 116 -16.98 10.48 -5.82
N VAL A 117 -17.79 10.31 -6.87
CA VAL A 117 -17.34 9.80 -8.17
C VAL A 117 -17.12 10.95 -9.16
N GLU A 118 -16.25 10.71 -10.13
CA GLU A 118 -15.83 11.71 -11.10
C GLU A 118 -16.25 11.31 -12.52
N ASN A 119 -16.23 12.29 -13.42
CA ASN A 119 -16.39 12.05 -14.85
C ASN A 119 -15.08 11.46 -15.43
N GLU A 120 -15.18 10.44 -16.29
CA GLU A 120 -14.03 9.71 -16.81
C GLU A 120 -13.10 10.58 -17.67
N ASP A 121 -13.63 11.49 -18.48
CA ASP A 121 -12.84 12.44 -19.27
C ASP A 121 -12.03 13.38 -18.35
N ASP A 122 -12.62 13.80 -17.23
CA ASP A 122 -11.94 14.68 -16.27
C ASP A 122 -10.87 13.91 -15.47
N ILE A 123 -11.13 12.63 -15.13
CA ILE A 123 -10.14 11.73 -14.53
C ILE A 123 -8.91 11.62 -15.44
N LEU A 124 -9.10 11.35 -16.73
CA LEU A 124 -7.98 11.17 -17.67
C LEU A 124 -7.21 12.47 -17.89
N LYS A 125 -7.90 13.61 -18.03
CA LYS A 125 -7.25 14.94 -18.17
C LYS A 125 -6.44 15.30 -16.93
N ASP A 126 -6.99 15.06 -15.73
CA ASP A 126 -6.26 15.34 -14.48
C ASP A 126 -5.08 14.37 -14.30
N SER A 127 -5.24 13.10 -14.68
CA SER A 127 -4.16 12.12 -14.70
C SER A 127 -3.00 12.58 -15.58
N GLN A 128 -3.27 13.01 -16.80
CA GLN A 128 -2.26 13.56 -17.71
C GLN A 128 -1.59 14.80 -17.11
N ARG A 129 -2.36 15.75 -16.59
CA ARG A 129 -1.83 16.97 -15.95
C ARG A 129 -0.88 16.65 -14.79
N LEU A 130 -1.24 15.69 -13.96
CA LEU A 130 -0.43 15.28 -12.81
C LEU A 130 0.89 14.64 -13.24
N ILE A 131 0.87 13.78 -14.27
CA ILE A 131 2.07 13.18 -14.83
C ILE A 131 2.99 14.28 -15.38
N GLU A 132 2.47 15.15 -16.22
CA GLU A 132 3.25 16.25 -16.85
C GLU A 132 3.81 17.25 -15.82
N THR A 133 3.14 17.41 -14.67
CA THR A 133 3.54 18.38 -13.64
C THR A 133 4.50 17.81 -12.62
N TYR A 134 4.34 16.56 -12.22
CA TYR A 134 5.00 16.03 -11.02
C TYR A 134 5.80 14.75 -11.23
N HIS A 135 5.55 13.98 -12.30
CA HIS A 135 6.27 12.73 -12.49
C HIS A 135 7.74 12.98 -12.85
N ASP A 136 8.64 12.44 -12.02
CA ASP A 136 10.08 12.44 -12.30
C ASP A 136 10.52 11.01 -12.62
N PRO A 137 10.89 10.69 -13.89
CA PRO A 137 11.33 9.37 -14.31
C PRO A 137 12.80 9.06 -13.95
N ASN A 138 13.55 10.04 -13.42
CA ASN A 138 14.97 9.89 -13.19
C ASN A 138 15.30 9.03 -11.96
N PRO A 139 16.46 8.36 -11.94
CA PRO A 139 16.96 7.73 -10.71
C PRO A 139 17.06 8.75 -9.58
N GLY A 140 16.69 8.35 -8.38
CA GLY A 140 16.66 9.21 -7.21
C GLY A 140 15.41 10.08 -7.08
N ALA A 141 14.45 9.97 -8.01
CA ALA A 141 13.19 10.72 -7.98
C ALA A 141 12.50 10.67 -6.61
N MET A 142 12.10 11.84 -6.12
CA MET A 142 11.35 11.96 -4.86
C MET A 142 9.84 11.86 -5.07
N THR A 143 9.34 12.11 -6.29
CA THR A 143 7.92 12.02 -6.62
C THR A 143 7.75 11.31 -7.94
N GLN A 144 6.95 10.25 -7.93
CA GLN A 144 6.46 9.61 -9.16
C GLN A 144 4.93 9.54 -9.12
N VAL A 145 4.30 9.69 -10.28
CA VAL A 145 2.83 9.59 -10.42
C VAL A 145 2.50 8.20 -10.97
N VAL A 146 1.43 7.63 -10.47
CA VAL A 146 0.88 6.32 -10.86
C VAL A 146 -0.57 6.50 -11.22
N LEU A 147 -1.10 5.80 -12.21
CA LEU A 147 -2.54 5.80 -12.49
C LEU A 147 -3.21 4.61 -11.81
N ALA A 148 -4.26 4.89 -11.02
CA ALA A 148 -4.81 3.90 -10.11
C ALA A 148 -6.35 3.94 -10.01
N PRO A 149 -7.11 3.61 -11.06
CA PRO A 149 -8.54 3.32 -10.92
C PRO A 149 -8.78 2.36 -9.74
N CYS A 150 -9.76 2.67 -8.88
CA CYS A 150 -9.83 2.09 -7.53
C CYS A 150 -9.97 0.55 -7.55
N SER A 151 -10.90 0.01 -8.33
CA SER A 151 -11.15 -1.44 -8.39
C SER A 151 -12.04 -1.79 -9.59
N PRO A 152 -12.12 -3.06 -10.02
CA PRO A 152 -12.99 -3.48 -11.11
C PRO A 152 -14.47 -3.16 -10.92
N PHE A 153 -14.92 -2.98 -9.70
CA PHE A 153 -16.34 -2.69 -9.38
C PHE A 153 -16.63 -1.21 -9.13
N SER A 154 -15.64 -0.35 -9.16
CA SER A 154 -15.78 1.10 -8.90
C SER A 154 -15.58 1.99 -10.13
N VAL A 155 -15.13 1.41 -11.25
CA VAL A 155 -14.88 2.10 -12.51
C VAL A 155 -15.38 1.28 -13.71
N THR A 156 -15.49 1.90 -14.89
CA THR A 156 -15.82 1.17 -16.11
C THR A 156 -14.58 0.46 -16.69
N GLY A 157 -14.81 -0.61 -17.47
CA GLY A 157 -13.73 -1.25 -18.22
C GLY A 157 -13.09 -0.33 -19.27
N ASP A 158 -13.81 0.69 -19.73
CA ASP A 158 -13.29 1.67 -20.68
C ASP A 158 -12.32 2.64 -20.00
N LEU A 159 -12.62 3.11 -18.80
CA LEU A 159 -11.68 3.91 -18.02
C LEU A 159 -10.41 3.10 -17.70
N MET A 160 -10.54 1.82 -17.34
CA MET A 160 -9.39 0.95 -17.14
C MET A 160 -8.49 0.88 -18.38
N ARG A 161 -9.07 0.60 -19.57
CA ARG A 161 -8.30 0.52 -20.82
C ARG A 161 -7.62 1.85 -21.18
N GLN A 162 -8.34 2.96 -21.06
CA GLN A 162 -7.81 4.29 -21.38
C GLN A 162 -6.70 4.69 -20.40
N SER A 163 -6.84 4.37 -19.11
CA SER A 163 -5.79 4.58 -18.11
C SER A 163 -4.53 3.77 -18.44
N ALA A 164 -4.68 2.51 -18.88
CA ALA A 164 -3.53 1.69 -19.31
C ALA A 164 -2.82 2.24 -20.53
N VAL A 165 -3.58 2.75 -21.51
CA VAL A 165 -2.99 3.42 -22.71
C VAL A 165 -2.23 4.66 -22.28
N LEU A 166 -2.84 5.54 -21.50
CA LEU A 166 -2.23 6.79 -21.02
C LEU A 166 -0.97 6.52 -20.19
N ALA A 167 -1.03 5.58 -19.26
CA ALA A 167 0.12 5.23 -18.42
C ALA A 167 1.32 4.76 -19.26
N ARG A 168 1.09 3.91 -20.25
CA ARG A 168 2.16 3.39 -21.13
C ARG A 168 2.70 4.42 -22.09
N GLU A 169 1.86 5.37 -22.54
CA GLU A 169 2.31 6.51 -23.35
C GLU A 169 3.31 7.39 -22.60
N TYR A 170 3.07 7.61 -21.30
CA TYR A 170 3.94 8.42 -20.44
C TYR A 170 5.00 7.62 -19.69
N GLY A 171 4.99 6.30 -19.76
CA GLY A 171 5.93 5.42 -19.06
C GLY A 171 5.75 5.41 -17.55
N VAL A 172 4.52 5.61 -17.04
CA VAL A 172 4.16 5.53 -15.62
C VAL A 172 3.52 4.19 -15.29
N CYS A 173 3.57 3.80 -14.03
CA CYS A 173 2.99 2.56 -13.55
C CYS A 173 1.48 2.63 -13.36
N LEU A 174 0.86 1.44 -13.23
CA LEU A 174 -0.56 1.20 -12.99
C LEU A 174 -0.77 0.45 -11.69
N HIS A 175 -1.81 0.82 -10.93
CA HIS A 175 -2.17 0.19 -9.68
C HIS A 175 -3.68 0.09 -9.48
N THR A 176 -4.16 -1.00 -8.86
CA THR A 176 -5.57 -1.15 -8.47
C THR A 176 -5.71 -2.22 -7.39
N HIS A 177 -6.84 -2.22 -6.66
CA HIS A 177 -7.24 -3.35 -5.81
C HIS A 177 -7.72 -4.49 -6.68
N LEU A 178 -7.34 -5.72 -6.35
CA LEU A 178 -7.74 -6.89 -7.13
C LEU A 178 -7.80 -8.17 -6.30
N ALA A 179 -8.86 -8.94 -6.51
CA ALA A 179 -9.07 -10.27 -5.92
C ALA A 179 -8.93 -10.26 -4.39
N GLU A 180 -9.47 -9.23 -3.75
CA GLU A 180 -9.38 -9.07 -2.30
C GLU A 180 -10.37 -9.97 -1.57
N THR A 181 -11.62 -10.06 -2.06
CA THR A 181 -12.70 -10.82 -1.42
C THR A 181 -13.39 -11.76 -2.40
N GLU A 182 -14.09 -12.77 -1.87
CA GLU A 182 -14.93 -13.65 -2.67
C GLU A 182 -16.10 -12.89 -3.33
N ASP A 183 -16.62 -11.86 -2.69
CA ASP A 183 -17.69 -11.01 -3.23
C ASP A 183 -17.25 -10.32 -4.54
N GLU A 184 -15.98 -9.90 -4.63
CA GLU A 184 -15.41 -9.34 -5.87
C GLU A 184 -15.34 -10.39 -6.98
N GLU A 185 -14.98 -11.64 -6.66
CA GLU A 185 -14.97 -12.74 -7.62
C GLU A 185 -16.37 -12.97 -8.18
N VAL A 186 -17.38 -13.07 -7.31
CA VAL A 186 -18.78 -13.25 -7.70
C VAL A 186 -19.24 -12.09 -8.60
N PHE A 187 -18.95 -10.84 -8.20
CA PHE A 187 -19.29 -9.65 -8.98
C PHE A 187 -18.68 -9.69 -10.39
N CYS A 188 -17.39 -9.98 -10.50
CA CYS A 188 -16.68 -10.03 -11.78
C CYS A 188 -17.21 -11.16 -12.68
N GLN A 189 -17.49 -12.32 -12.11
CA GLN A 189 -18.08 -13.45 -12.85
C GLN A 189 -19.49 -13.12 -13.38
N GLU A 190 -20.35 -12.55 -12.55
CA GLU A 190 -21.73 -12.22 -12.94
C GLU A 190 -21.79 -11.08 -13.96
N LYS A 191 -20.96 -10.05 -13.79
CA LYS A 191 -21.02 -8.85 -14.61
C LYS A 191 -20.19 -8.93 -15.89
N PHE A 192 -19.02 -9.55 -15.83
CA PHE A 192 -18.06 -9.57 -16.93
C PHE A 192 -17.80 -10.97 -17.51
N GLY A 193 -18.20 -12.04 -16.81
CA GLY A 193 -17.98 -13.41 -17.22
C GLY A 193 -16.56 -13.92 -16.99
N PHE A 194 -15.76 -13.24 -16.18
CA PHE A 194 -14.37 -13.55 -15.88
C PHE A 194 -14.09 -13.48 -14.38
N ARG A 195 -13.09 -14.22 -13.91
CA ARG A 195 -12.48 -13.97 -12.61
C ARG A 195 -11.72 -12.62 -12.62
N PRO A 196 -11.47 -11.99 -11.47
CA PRO A 196 -10.85 -10.64 -11.43
C PRO A 196 -9.54 -10.53 -12.22
N VAL A 197 -8.62 -11.46 -12.06
CA VAL A 197 -7.32 -11.42 -12.76
C VAL A 197 -7.46 -11.63 -14.26
N ALA A 198 -8.31 -12.58 -14.68
CA ALA A 198 -8.59 -12.82 -16.10
C ALA A 198 -9.28 -11.59 -16.74
N TYR A 199 -10.10 -10.88 -15.99
CA TYR A 199 -10.70 -9.62 -16.45
C TYR A 199 -9.64 -8.55 -16.68
N MET A 200 -8.64 -8.43 -15.79
CA MET A 200 -7.51 -7.51 -15.98
C MET A 200 -6.71 -7.81 -17.25
N ASP A 201 -6.50 -9.09 -17.56
CA ASP A 201 -5.82 -9.49 -18.80
C ASP A 201 -6.63 -9.07 -20.04
N VAL A 202 -7.94 -9.27 -20.06
CA VAL A 202 -8.86 -8.80 -21.13
C VAL A 202 -8.84 -7.28 -21.28
N LEU A 203 -8.60 -6.53 -20.21
CA LEU A 203 -8.49 -5.08 -20.22
C LEU A 203 -7.09 -4.57 -20.59
N ASN A 204 -6.12 -5.47 -20.85
CA ASN A 204 -4.71 -5.12 -21.05
C ASN A 204 -4.08 -4.46 -19.79
N TRP A 205 -4.52 -4.89 -18.62
CA TRP A 205 -4.07 -4.47 -17.30
C TRP A 205 -3.15 -5.49 -16.64
N VAL A 206 -2.29 -6.13 -17.44
CA VAL A 206 -1.20 -7.02 -16.98
C VAL A 206 0.10 -6.58 -17.63
N GLY A 207 1.21 -6.67 -16.88
CA GLY A 207 2.52 -6.24 -17.35
C GLY A 207 3.47 -5.90 -16.21
N SER A 208 4.73 -5.68 -16.55
CA SER A 208 5.78 -5.33 -15.57
C SER A 208 5.63 -3.92 -15.00
N ASP A 209 4.73 -3.13 -15.56
CA ASP A 209 4.32 -1.78 -15.20
C ASP A 209 3.08 -1.76 -14.28
N VAL A 210 2.53 -2.93 -13.93
CA VAL A 210 1.29 -3.08 -13.16
C VAL A 210 1.54 -3.77 -11.84
N TRP A 211 0.93 -3.28 -10.76
CA TRP A 211 0.82 -4.06 -9.52
C TRP A 211 -0.58 -3.97 -8.92
N PHE A 212 -0.95 -5.04 -8.20
CA PHE A 212 -2.26 -5.21 -7.58
C PHE A 212 -2.14 -5.23 -6.06
N ALA A 213 -3.06 -4.56 -5.36
CA ALA A 213 -3.19 -4.72 -3.92
C ALA A 213 -3.97 -6.00 -3.60
N HIS A 214 -3.63 -6.63 -2.49
CA HIS A 214 -4.25 -7.81 -1.86
C HIS A 214 -4.01 -9.14 -2.57
N SER A 215 -4.65 -9.40 -3.71
CA SER A 215 -4.56 -10.69 -4.44
C SER A 215 -4.73 -11.93 -3.54
N VAL A 216 -5.79 -11.92 -2.71
CA VAL A 216 -6.09 -12.97 -1.73
C VAL A 216 -6.70 -14.19 -2.40
N HIS A 217 -7.70 -13.96 -3.27
CA HIS A 217 -8.50 -15.00 -3.94
C HIS A 217 -8.02 -15.25 -5.37
N VAL A 218 -6.80 -15.76 -5.52
CA VAL A 218 -6.19 -16.07 -6.82
C VAL A 218 -5.94 -17.57 -6.98
N SER A 219 -6.08 -18.08 -8.19
CA SER A 219 -5.77 -19.47 -8.54
C SER A 219 -4.29 -19.66 -8.89
N GLN A 220 -3.84 -20.91 -9.01
CA GLN A 220 -2.46 -21.20 -9.44
C GLN A 220 -2.21 -20.72 -10.88
N GLU A 221 -3.20 -20.79 -11.77
CA GLU A 221 -3.12 -20.29 -13.14
C GLU A 221 -2.94 -18.76 -13.13
N GLU A 222 -3.65 -18.05 -12.26
CA GLU A 222 -3.53 -16.59 -12.09
C GLU A 222 -2.18 -16.20 -11.50
N ILE A 223 -1.63 -16.97 -10.56
CA ILE A 223 -0.25 -16.78 -10.06
C ILE A 223 0.77 -16.95 -11.20
N HIS A 224 0.60 -17.97 -12.06
CA HIS A 224 1.47 -18.15 -13.23
C HIS A 224 1.35 -16.98 -14.20
N LEU A 225 0.15 -16.44 -14.43
CA LEU A 225 -0.06 -15.26 -15.26
C LEU A 225 0.70 -14.05 -14.71
N TYR A 226 0.63 -13.79 -13.40
CA TYR A 226 1.40 -12.72 -12.77
C TYR A 226 2.91 -12.90 -12.99
N ALA A 227 3.43 -14.11 -12.80
CA ALA A 227 4.84 -14.40 -13.01
C ALA A 227 5.28 -14.20 -14.47
N GLN A 228 4.47 -14.67 -15.43
CA GLN A 228 4.77 -14.57 -16.86
C GLN A 228 4.71 -13.13 -17.38
N THR A 229 3.76 -12.34 -16.91
CA THR A 229 3.57 -10.94 -17.33
C THR A 229 4.46 -9.97 -16.54
N GLY A 230 4.98 -10.40 -15.39
CA GLY A 230 5.82 -9.59 -14.52
C GLY A 230 5.05 -8.61 -13.64
N CYS A 231 3.75 -8.85 -13.42
CA CYS A 231 2.95 -8.06 -12.47
C CYS A 231 3.52 -8.11 -11.06
N GLY A 232 3.33 -7.03 -10.31
CA GLY A 232 3.65 -6.93 -8.90
C GLY A 232 2.42 -7.12 -8.01
N ILE A 233 2.66 -7.50 -6.75
CA ILE A 233 1.63 -7.63 -5.71
C ILE A 233 2.02 -6.82 -4.49
N ALA A 234 1.14 -5.95 -4.02
CA ALA A 234 1.22 -5.30 -2.72
C ALA A 234 0.48 -6.16 -1.70
N HIS A 235 1.21 -6.88 -0.87
CA HIS A 235 0.65 -7.71 0.19
C HIS A 235 0.32 -6.88 1.41
N CYS A 236 -0.94 -6.93 1.87
CA CYS A 236 -1.47 -6.15 2.99
C CYS A 236 -2.02 -7.09 4.08
N PRO A 237 -1.15 -7.83 4.80
CA PRO A 237 -1.60 -8.91 5.69
C PRO A 237 -2.50 -8.44 6.82
N THR A 238 -2.22 -7.32 7.46
CA THR A 238 -3.03 -6.82 8.59
C THR A 238 -4.42 -6.41 8.13
N SER A 239 -4.54 -5.66 7.03
CA SER A 239 -5.83 -5.28 6.45
C SER A 239 -6.65 -6.51 6.04
N ASN A 240 -6.03 -7.48 5.36
CA ASN A 240 -6.71 -8.72 4.96
C ASN A 240 -7.26 -9.50 6.17
N MET A 241 -6.55 -9.52 7.29
CA MET A 241 -7.03 -10.12 8.55
C MET A 241 -8.14 -9.27 9.18
N ARG A 242 -7.95 -7.96 9.23
CA ARG A 242 -8.86 -7.00 9.87
C ARG A 242 -10.24 -6.98 9.21
N LEU A 243 -10.28 -7.07 7.87
CA LEU A 243 -11.50 -7.12 7.06
C LEU A 243 -12.01 -8.55 6.82
N ALA A 244 -11.33 -9.56 7.37
CA ALA A 244 -11.61 -10.98 7.16
C ALA A 244 -11.61 -11.38 5.67
N SER A 245 -10.79 -10.71 4.84
CA SER A 245 -10.66 -11.01 3.41
C SER A 245 -10.01 -12.36 3.16
N GLY A 246 -9.12 -12.83 4.05
CA GLY A 246 -8.46 -14.13 3.95
C GLY A 246 -6.94 -14.06 3.99
N ILE A 247 -6.26 -15.13 3.56
CA ILE A 247 -4.80 -15.23 3.55
C ILE A 247 -4.30 -15.36 2.11
N ALA A 248 -3.65 -14.31 1.59
CA ALA A 248 -3.05 -14.33 0.25
C ALA A 248 -1.97 -15.42 0.11
N PRO A 249 -1.85 -16.09 -1.05
CA PRO A 249 -0.88 -17.18 -1.28
C PRO A 249 0.52 -16.65 -1.60
N ILE A 250 1.04 -15.77 -0.75
CA ILE A 250 2.28 -15.02 -1.00
C ILE A 250 3.51 -15.93 -1.16
N PHE A 251 3.58 -17.01 -0.38
CA PHE A 251 4.70 -17.94 -0.50
C PHE A 251 4.68 -18.69 -1.84
N ASP A 252 3.49 -19.03 -2.35
CA ASP A 252 3.32 -19.62 -3.67
C ASP A 252 3.70 -18.63 -4.78
N MET A 253 3.30 -17.37 -4.64
CA MET A 253 3.67 -16.29 -5.56
C MET A 253 5.19 -16.07 -5.61
N LEU A 254 5.86 -16.02 -4.46
CA LEU A 254 7.33 -15.90 -4.40
C LEU A 254 8.03 -17.07 -5.07
N ASN A 255 7.55 -18.31 -4.84
CA ASN A 255 8.09 -19.52 -5.46
C ASN A 255 7.87 -19.55 -6.98
N ALA A 256 6.80 -18.96 -7.47
CA ALA A 256 6.52 -18.78 -8.90
C ALA A 256 7.31 -17.62 -9.55
N GLY A 257 8.03 -16.80 -8.76
CA GLY A 257 8.80 -15.65 -9.26
C GLY A 257 7.99 -14.37 -9.44
N VAL A 258 6.81 -14.27 -8.84
CA VAL A 258 6.02 -13.03 -8.82
C VAL A 258 6.73 -11.98 -7.96
N LYS A 259 6.73 -10.73 -8.41
CA LYS A 259 7.20 -9.60 -7.60
C LYS A 259 6.23 -9.36 -6.45
N VAL A 260 6.69 -9.49 -5.22
CA VAL A 260 5.87 -9.23 -4.03
C VAL A 260 6.50 -8.11 -3.21
N GLY A 261 5.71 -7.11 -2.89
CA GLY A 261 6.03 -6.03 -1.96
C GLY A 261 5.07 -6.03 -0.77
N LEU A 262 5.35 -5.18 0.20
CA LEU A 262 4.54 -5.00 1.40
C LEU A 262 3.78 -3.68 1.35
N GLY A 263 2.50 -3.68 1.72
CA GLY A 263 1.67 -2.51 1.91
C GLY A 263 0.98 -2.56 3.28
N VAL A 264 0.96 -1.43 3.98
CA VAL A 264 0.21 -1.34 5.26
C VAL A 264 -1.29 -1.19 5.02
N ASP A 265 -1.69 -0.75 3.80
CA ASP A 265 -3.06 -0.35 3.47
C ASP A 265 -3.52 0.89 4.26
N GLY A 266 -4.77 1.29 4.13
CA GLY A 266 -5.33 2.42 4.83
C GLY A 266 -5.47 2.19 6.34
N SER A 267 -5.26 3.25 7.10
CA SER A 267 -5.34 3.17 8.57
C SER A 267 -6.77 3.01 9.11
N ALA A 268 -7.80 2.91 8.27
CA ALA A 268 -9.13 2.49 8.70
C ALA A 268 -9.33 0.97 8.62
N SER A 269 -8.41 0.24 7.97
CA SER A 269 -8.39 -1.23 7.90
C SER A 269 -7.14 -1.87 8.51
N ASN A 270 -6.11 -1.08 8.87
CA ASN A 270 -4.92 -1.53 9.59
C ASN A 270 -4.82 -0.90 10.98
N ASP A 271 -5.36 0.31 11.15
CA ASP A 271 -5.28 1.14 12.35
C ASP A 271 -3.85 1.60 12.74
N GLY A 272 -2.82 1.20 11.97
CA GLY A 272 -1.42 1.60 12.11
C GLY A 272 -0.69 1.63 10.77
N SER A 273 0.58 2.11 10.76
CA SER A 273 1.40 2.17 9.55
C SER A 273 2.84 1.73 9.82
N HIS A 274 3.03 0.60 10.52
CA HIS A 274 4.35 0.12 10.93
C HIS A 274 4.84 -1.04 10.06
N LEU A 275 5.74 -0.78 9.10
CA LEU A 275 6.17 -1.79 8.10
C LEU A 275 6.92 -3.00 8.67
N LEU A 276 7.65 -2.89 9.79
CA LEU A 276 8.23 -4.08 10.43
C LEU A 276 7.15 -4.97 11.05
N GLU A 277 6.05 -4.38 11.51
CA GLU A 277 4.88 -5.14 11.96
C GLU A 277 4.23 -5.88 10.80
N GLU A 278 4.03 -5.22 9.66
CA GLU A 278 3.55 -5.85 8.44
C GLU A 278 4.45 -7.01 7.97
N ALA A 279 5.79 -6.83 8.03
CA ALA A 279 6.72 -7.91 7.71
C ALA A 279 6.57 -9.11 8.67
N ARG A 280 6.33 -8.86 9.97
CA ARG A 280 6.02 -9.90 10.95
C ARG A 280 4.69 -10.59 10.63
N GLN A 281 3.63 -9.83 10.34
CA GLN A 281 2.33 -10.39 10.00
C GLN A 281 2.40 -11.23 8.72
N ALA A 282 3.07 -10.74 7.67
CA ALA A 282 3.29 -11.49 6.44
C ALA A 282 3.93 -12.85 6.70
N LEU A 283 4.98 -12.90 7.54
CA LEU A 283 5.63 -14.15 7.93
C LEU A 283 4.68 -15.08 8.68
N MET A 284 3.92 -14.55 9.67
CA MET A 284 3.05 -15.37 10.52
C MET A 284 1.87 -15.94 9.73
N VAL A 285 1.20 -15.14 8.89
CA VAL A 285 0.06 -15.62 8.10
C VAL A 285 0.49 -16.59 7.00
N ALA A 286 1.68 -16.42 6.40
CA ALA A 286 2.22 -17.38 5.44
C ALA A 286 2.45 -18.76 6.08
N ARG A 287 2.96 -18.80 7.31
CA ARG A 287 3.13 -20.03 8.08
C ARG A 287 1.79 -20.65 8.49
N LEU A 288 0.83 -19.81 8.89
CA LEU A 288 -0.53 -20.28 9.22
C LEU A 288 -1.19 -20.89 7.99
N ARG A 289 -1.09 -20.24 6.81
CA ARG A 289 -1.63 -20.78 5.56
C ARG A 289 -1.03 -22.16 5.23
N ALA A 290 0.28 -22.33 5.37
CA ALA A 290 0.92 -23.62 5.13
C ALA A 290 0.37 -24.72 6.07
N ALA A 291 0.16 -24.41 7.34
CA ALA A 291 -0.43 -25.34 8.29
C ALA A 291 -1.89 -25.71 7.97
N LEU A 292 -2.71 -24.73 7.55
CA LEU A 292 -4.10 -24.93 7.17
C LEU A 292 -4.23 -25.70 5.83
N GLY A 293 -3.26 -25.57 4.92
CA GLY A 293 -3.21 -26.28 3.64
C GLY A 293 -2.90 -27.78 3.76
N GLY A 294 -2.81 -28.32 4.97
CA GLY A 294 -2.61 -29.76 5.21
C GLY A 294 -1.15 -30.22 5.09
N ALA A 295 -0.21 -29.28 5.02
CA ALA A 295 1.22 -29.61 5.06
C ALA A 295 1.56 -30.32 6.38
N SER A 296 2.26 -31.46 6.29
CA SER A 296 2.80 -32.14 7.49
C SER A 296 4.09 -31.46 7.92
N PHE A 297 4.16 -31.03 9.17
CA PHE A 297 5.36 -30.46 9.79
C PHE A 297 6.04 -31.47 10.76
N SER A 298 5.76 -32.78 10.58
CA SER A 298 6.35 -33.85 11.33
C SER A 298 7.15 -34.79 10.39
N GLY A 299 8.33 -35.22 10.81
CA GLY A 299 9.19 -36.09 10.01
C GLY A 299 10.35 -35.36 9.33
N GLU A 300 10.99 -36.01 8.35
CA GLU A 300 12.16 -35.47 7.66
C GLU A 300 11.81 -34.53 6.50
N ASP A 301 10.64 -34.68 5.90
CA ASP A 301 10.18 -33.90 4.74
C ASP A 301 9.28 -32.73 5.16
N VAL A 302 9.79 -31.83 6.02
CA VAL A 302 9.08 -30.62 6.38
C VAL A 302 9.13 -29.60 5.22
N PRO A 303 7.97 -29.12 4.73
CA PRO A 303 7.96 -28.14 3.65
C PRO A 303 8.64 -26.82 4.09
N PRO A 304 9.26 -26.10 3.16
CA PRO A 304 9.89 -24.82 3.49
C PRO A 304 8.86 -23.82 3.98
N LEU A 305 9.22 -23.08 5.02
CA LEU A 305 8.41 -21.99 5.57
C LEU A 305 9.05 -20.64 5.23
N MET A 306 8.22 -19.61 5.10
CA MET A 306 8.70 -18.25 4.96
C MET A 306 9.64 -17.87 6.10
N THR A 307 10.79 -17.29 5.77
CA THR A 307 11.82 -16.87 6.71
C THR A 307 11.72 -15.39 7.05
N ALA A 308 12.32 -14.96 8.17
CA ALA A 308 12.41 -13.54 8.52
C ALA A 308 13.14 -12.70 7.45
N ARG A 309 14.16 -13.28 6.80
CA ARG A 309 14.89 -12.62 5.72
C ARG A 309 14.03 -12.42 4.48
N GLN A 310 13.20 -13.38 4.10
CA GLN A 310 12.22 -13.22 3.01
C GLN A 310 11.17 -12.13 3.36
N ALA A 311 10.71 -12.06 4.61
CA ALA A 311 9.79 -11.00 5.04
C ALA A 311 10.43 -9.60 4.93
N LEU A 312 11.71 -9.43 5.30
CA LEU A 312 12.43 -8.17 5.10
C LEU A 312 12.75 -7.92 3.61
N GLU A 313 12.97 -8.97 2.83
CA GLU A 313 13.20 -8.84 1.40
C GLU A 313 11.98 -8.31 0.65
N ILE A 314 10.78 -8.79 0.95
CA ILE A 314 9.54 -8.24 0.37
C ILE A 314 9.28 -6.80 0.82
N ALA A 315 9.69 -6.42 2.04
CA ALA A 315 9.59 -5.05 2.56
C ALA A 315 10.65 -4.06 1.98
N THR A 316 11.61 -4.56 1.23
CA THR A 316 12.74 -3.77 0.67
C THR A 316 12.87 -3.98 -0.83
N ARG A 317 13.69 -4.95 -1.28
CA ARG A 317 13.95 -5.23 -2.71
C ARG A 317 12.69 -5.67 -3.46
N GLY A 318 11.84 -6.47 -2.83
CA GLY A 318 10.56 -6.89 -3.39
C GLY A 318 9.64 -5.71 -3.66
N SER A 319 9.46 -4.84 -2.65
CA SER A 319 8.66 -3.62 -2.79
C SER A 319 9.25 -2.66 -3.83
N ALA A 320 10.59 -2.48 -3.89
CA ALA A 320 11.23 -1.70 -4.93
C ALA A 320 10.91 -2.24 -6.34
N ALA A 321 10.98 -3.57 -6.51
CA ALA A 321 10.66 -4.23 -7.78
C ALA A 321 9.18 -4.08 -8.17
N VAL A 322 8.25 -4.10 -7.19
CA VAL A 322 6.82 -3.83 -7.39
C VAL A 322 6.59 -2.42 -7.91
N LEU A 323 7.25 -1.42 -7.32
CA LEU A 323 7.16 -0.02 -7.75
C LEU A 323 7.97 0.30 -9.02
N GLY A 324 8.59 -0.70 -9.67
CA GLY A 324 9.42 -0.49 -10.87
C GLY A 324 10.75 0.24 -10.58
N ARG A 325 11.18 0.32 -9.30
CA ARG A 325 12.39 1.05 -8.90
C ARG A 325 13.62 0.13 -8.82
N VAL A 326 14.69 0.55 -9.47
CA VAL A 326 15.98 -0.17 -9.47
C VAL A 326 17.05 0.53 -8.63
N ASP A 327 16.78 1.74 -8.20
CA ASP A 327 17.70 2.66 -7.54
C ASP A 327 17.57 2.70 -6.00
N ILE A 328 16.55 2.02 -5.43
CA ILE A 328 16.27 1.92 -3.98
C ILE A 328 16.22 0.44 -3.53
N GLY A 329 15.88 0.19 -2.27
CA GLY A 329 15.61 -1.15 -1.70
C GLY A 329 16.86 -1.98 -1.35
N SER A 330 18.09 -1.45 -1.57
CA SER A 330 19.32 -2.11 -1.15
C SER A 330 20.48 -1.10 -1.00
N LEU A 331 21.40 -1.38 -0.08
CA LEU A 331 22.57 -0.55 0.20
C LEU A 331 23.78 -1.06 -0.59
N VAL A 332 23.85 -0.67 -1.85
CA VAL A 332 25.00 -0.97 -2.74
C VAL A 332 25.43 0.30 -3.46
N PRO A 333 26.72 0.41 -3.86
CA PRO A 333 27.21 1.57 -4.62
C PRO A 333 26.35 1.84 -5.88
N GLY A 334 26.00 3.11 -6.10
CA GLY A 334 25.19 3.53 -7.25
C GLY A 334 23.69 3.60 -6.99
N LYS A 335 23.19 3.18 -5.82
CA LYS A 335 21.81 3.37 -5.38
C LYS A 335 21.65 4.55 -4.43
N CYS A 336 20.41 4.93 -4.18
CA CYS A 336 20.06 5.99 -3.23
C CYS A 336 20.52 5.64 -1.81
N ALA A 337 20.94 6.65 -1.08
CA ALA A 337 21.28 6.54 0.34
C ALA A 337 19.99 6.56 1.19
N ASP A 338 19.19 5.51 1.04
CA ASP A 338 17.93 5.30 1.76
C ASP A 338 18.12 4.15 2.73
N PHE A 339 18.14 4.45 4.03
CA PHE A 339 18.34 3.43 5.07
C PHE A 339 17.72 3.83 6.39
N PHE A 340 17.47 2.84 7.23
CA PHE A 340 17.10 3.06 8.62
C PHE A 340 18.02 2.28 9.56
N ALA A 341 18.09 2.70 10.81
CA ALA A 341 18.86 2.01 11.85
C ALA A 341 18.05 1.91 13.14
N VAL A 342 18.26 0.77 13.83
CA VAL A 342 17.62 0.44 15.11
C VAL A 342 18.68 0.10 16.13
N ASP A 343 18.60 0.66 17.33
CA ASP A 343 19.43 0.27 18.46
C ASP A 343 18.96 -1.11 18.98
N LEU A 344 19.88 -2.07 19.02
CA LEU A 344 19.61 -3.41 19.54
C LEU A 344 19.84 -3.54 21.06
N ASN A 345 20.37 -2.51 21.70
CA ASN A 345 20.59 -2.50 23.14
C ASN A 345 19.29 -2.08 23.89
N ARG A 346 18.22 -2.83 23.64
CA ARG A 346 16.88 -2.63 24.21
C ARG A 346 16.35 -3.92 24.78
N LEU A 347 15.39 -3.80 25.72
CA LEU A 347 14.72 -4.97 26.31
C LEU A 347 14.04 -5.84 25.24
N ASP A 348 13.48 -5.21 24.20
CA ASP A 348 12.78 -5.86 23.10
C ASP A 348 13.66 -6.91 22.37
N TYR A 349 14.99 -6.70 22.33
CA TYR A 349 15.96 -7.58 21.66
C TYR A 349 16.86 -8.35 22.61
N ALA A 350 16.63 -8.26 23.94
CA ALA A 350 17.43 -8.98 24.90
C ALA A 350 17.32 -10.51 24.69
N GLY A 351 18.48 -11.17 24.51
CA GLY A 351 18.55 -12.61 24.20
C GLY A 351 18.43 -12.95 22.70
N ALA A 352 18.22 -11.97 21.80
CA ALA A 352 18.05 -12.21 20.36
C ALA A 352 19.26 -11.77 19.50
N LEU A 353 20.36 -11.34 20.11
CA LEU A 353 21.51 -10.77 19.40
C LEU A 353 22.33 -11.77 18.59
N HIS A 354 22.05 -13.06 18.69
CA HIS A 354 22.68 -14.11 17.87
C HIS A 354 22.20 -14.11 16.41
N ASP A 355 21.00 -13.54 16.12
CA ASP A 355 20.54 -13.21 14.77
C ASP A 355 19.78 -11.88 14.77
N PRO A 356 20.50 -10.74 14.74
CA PRO A 356 19.89 -9.42 14.83
C PRO A 356 18.97 -9.07 13.67
N VAL A 357 19.17 -9.68 12.48
CA VAL A 357 18.29 -9.48 11.33
C VAL A 357 16.95 -10.17 11.55
N ALA A 358 16.96 -11.41 12.01
CA ALA A 358 15.72 -12.13 12.31
C ALA A 358 14.98 -11.51 13.51
N ALA A 359 15.72 -10.96 14.48
CA ALA A 359 15.15 -10.30 15.65
C ALA A 359 14.21 -9.14 15.30
N LEU A 360 14.51 -8.35 14.25
CA LEU A 360 13.65 -7.26 13.78
C LEU A 360 12.25 -7.72 13.35
N VAL A 361 12.11 -8.98 12.94
CA VAL A 361 10.84 -9.56 12.50
C VAL A 361 10.17 -10.39 13.60
N PHE A 362 10.96 -11.22 14.34
CA PHE A 362 10.40 -12.12 15.35
C PHE A 362 10.11 -11.44 16.69
N CYS A 363 10.91 -10.45 17.07
CA CYS A 363 10.69 -9.68 18.28
C CYS A 363 9.64 -8.57 18.04
N ALA A 364 9.28 -7.85 19.09
CA ALA A 364 8.35 -6.75 18.96
C ALA A 364 8.91 -5.67 18.01
N PRO A 365 8.13 -5.15 17.06
CA PRO A 365 8.56 -4.05 16.21
C PRO A 365 8.80 -2.80 17.06
N VAL A 366 9.88 -2.09 16.76
CA VAL A 366 10.24 -0.82 17.42
C VAL A 366 10.46 0.26 16.38
N GLY A 367 10.32 1.52 16.77
CA GLY A 367 10.62 2.66 15.91
C GLY A 367 12.11 2.73 15.53
N ALA A 368 12.39 3.30 14.37
CA ALA A 368 13.75 3.57 13.93
C ALA A 368 14.39 4.68 14.77
N ASP A 369 15.65 4.48 15.15
CA ASP A 369 16.45 5.54 15.78
C ASP A 369 16.95 6.53 14.74
N TYR A 370 17.25 6.04 13.54
CA TYR A 370 17.64 6.86 12.39
C TYR A 370 16.89 6.39 11.15
N ASN A 371 16.40 7.35 10.36
CA ASN A 371 15.86 7.13 9.04
C ASN A 371 16.39 8.20 8.08
N VAL A 372 16.96 7.76 6.97
CA VAL A 372 17.64 8.62 5.99
C VAL A 372 17.06 8.36 4.61
N VAL A 373 16.70 9.42 3.91
CA VAL A 373 16.16 9.39 2.54
C VAL A 373 17.01 10.28 1.65
N GLY A 374 17.61 9.71 0.60
CA GLY A 374 18.49 10.46 -0.30
C GLY A 374 19.70 11.07 0.38
N GLY A 375 20.12 10.55 1.54
CA GLY A 375 21.21 11.11 2.36
C GLY A 375 20.79 12.11 3.42
N GLU A 376 19.52 12.53 3.47
CA GLU A 376 18.99 13.47 4.44
C GLU A 376 18.27 12.74 5.59
N PHE A 377 18.50 13.19 6.83
CA PHE A 377 17.81 12.63 7.99
C PHE A 377 16.35 13.05 8.02
N ILE A 378 15.45 12.07 8.10
CA ILE A 378 14.02 12.25 8.38
C ILE A 378 13.73 11.94 9.86
N VAL A 379 14.35 10.86 10.38
CA VAL A 379 14.34 10.53 11.81
C VAL A 379 15.76 10.55 12.32
N LYS A 380 15.96 11.17 13.48
CA LYS A 380 17.26 11.22 14.17
C LYS A 380 17.01 11.08 15.68
N ASP A 381 17.78 10.20 16.30
CA ASP A 381 17.66 9.87 17.74
C ASP A 381 16.20 9.51 18.14
N GLY A 382 15.48 8.79 17.25
CA GLY A 382 14.10 8.36 17.46
C GLY A 382 13.03 9.46 17.26
N ALA A 383 13.41 10.64 16.81
CA ALA A 383 12.49 11.77 16.61
C ALA A 383 12.48 12.23 15.13
N LEU A 384 11.31 12.60 14.62
CA LEU A 384 11.19 13.29 13.33
C LEU A 384 11.89 14.65 13.39
N VAL A 385 12.65 14.98 12.33
CA VAL A 385 13.36 16.26 12.22
C VAL A 385 12.74 17.18 11.17
N THR A 386 11.79 16.70 10.39
CA THR A 386 11.14 17.44 9.28
C THR A 386 9.76 17.97 9.65
N VAL A 387 9.13 17.44 10.71
CA VAL A 387 7.75 17.75 11.11
C VAL A 387 7.69 17.97 12.62
N ASP A 388 6.94 18.97 13.07
CA ASP A 388 6.58 19.15 14.49
C ASP A 388 5.48 18.14 14.85
N LEU A 389 5.89 17.00 15.43
CA LEU A 389 4.99 15.90 15.72
C LEU A 389 3.89 16.26 16.74
N PRO A 390 4.15 16.97 17.87
CA PRO A 390 3.09 17.42 18.77
C PRO A 390 2.02 18.27 18.08
N GLN A 391 2.42 19.24 17.27
CA GLN A 391 1.49 20.08 16.51
C GLN A 391 0.69 19.25 15.50
N LEU A 392 1.35 18.37 14.74
CA LEU A 392 0.67 17.49 13.76
C LEU A 392 -0.38 16.62 14.42
N VAL A 393 -0.09 16.01 15.59
CA VAL A 393 -1.05 15.18 16.33
C VAL A 393 -2.26 15.99 16.78
N GLU A 394 -2.06 17.23 17.25
CA GLU A 394 -3.16 18.10 17.65
C GLU A 394 -4.07 18.46 16.45
N GLU A 395 -3.45 18.87 15.33
CA GLU A 395 -4.15 19.22 14.09
C GLU A 395 -4.92 18.03 13.53
N HIS A 396 -4.30 16.85 13.47
CA HIS A 396 -4.91 15.61 13.01
C HIS A 396 -6.10 15.19 13.88
N ASN A 397 -5.98 15.23 15.21
CA ASN A 397 -7.09 14.90 16.11
C ASN A 397 -8.26 15.87 15.97
N ARG A 398 -7.98 17.16 15.72
CA ARG A 398 -9.03 18.17 15.45
C ARG A 398 -9.76 17.88 14.14
N ALA A 399 -9.02 17.56 13.06
CA ALA A 399 -9.59 17.21 11.77
C ALA A 399 -10.45 15.93 11.85
N ALA A 400 -9.94 14.88 12.49
CA ALA A 400 -10.68 13.64 12.72
C ALA A 400 -11.96 13.87 13.55
N GLY A 401 -11.88 14.66 14.62
CA GLY A 401 -13.04 15.02 15.45
C GLY A 401 -14.10 15.79 14.68
N ARG A 402 -13.73 16.74 13.82
CA ARG A 402 -14.63 17.45 12.94
C ARG A 402 -15.32 16.49 11.97
N LEU A 403 -14.54 15.70 11.24
CA LEU A 403 -15.04 14.79 10.21
C LEU A 403 -16.04 13.77 10.76
N LEU A 404 -15.82 13.26 11.98
CA LEU A 404 -16.72 12.31 12.63
C LEU A 404 -17.96 12.97 13.28
N SER A 405 -17.94 14.27 13.53
CA SER A 405 -19.09 14.99 14.12
C SER A 405 -20.14 15.43 13.10
N GLU A 406 -19.81 15.35 11.81
CA GLU A 406 -20.70 15.75 10.70
C GLU A 406 -21.56 14.57 10.18
N VAL A 407 -21.40 13.37 10.74
CA VAL A 407 -22.09 12.12 10.39
C VAL A 407 -22.84 11.60 11.62
#